data_4c3ce160f607b36abab716fb14c981fa
#
_entry.id   4c3ce160f607b36abab716fb14c981fa
#
_cell.length_a   1.000
_cell.length_b   1.000
_cell.length_c   1.000
_cell.angle_alpha   90.00
_cell.angle_beta   90.00
_cell.angle_gamma   90.00
#
_symmetry.space_group_name_H-M   'P 1'
#
loop_
_entity.id
_entity.type
_entity.pdbx_description
1 polymer ?
#
loop_
_entity_poly.entity_id
_entity_poly.type
_entity_poly.pdbx_seq_one_letter_code
_entity_poly.pdbx_strand_id
1 'polypeptide(L)'
;MRGLEDKRVLVTGGASGIGAATAARFLEEGSAVCVLDRDAAARQRIQRELPNLAGTLDADVSNLQQVESAFANAVRIMGGVDVLINNAGISIRHKFLDITPEEWAKVLAVNLTGVFFVAQTAARHMWQRGSGVILQTASTNGVMGYPFYADYNATKAGVIELTKSMALELAPKVRVCAVAPGYVLTPMQRAEYTDEMLEEVNRKIPLRRHAKPEEIAALFAYLASDDAAYATGHVFMLDGGETAGGLASR
;
A
#
# COMPACT_ATOMS: atom_id res chain seq x y z
N MET A 1 12.67 14.50 -4.90
CA MET A 1 12.83 13.62 -6.09
C MET A 1 12.28 14.33 -7.31
N ARG A 2 12.80 14.02 -8.53
CA ARG A 2 12.34 14.72 -9.75
C ARG A 2 10.89 14.35 -10.07
N GLY A 3 10.10 15.35 -10.49
CA GLY A 3 8.75 15.16 -11.02
C GLY A 3 7.69 14.82 -9.98
N LEU A 4 7.91 15.04 -8.67
CA LEU A 4 6.90 14.85 -7.62
C LEU A 4 6.23 16.16 -7.20
N GLU A 5 6.87 17.32 -7.43
CA GLU A 5 6.27 18.62 -7.19
C GLU A 5 4.98 18.76 -8.01
N ASP A 6 3.94 19.28 -7.40
CA ASP A 6 2.58 19.46 -7.97
C ASP A 6 1.86 18.16 -8.40
N LYS A 7 2.41 16.96 -8.14
CA LYS A 7 1.68 15.71 -8.38
C LYS A 7 0.49 15.58 -7.43
N ARG A 8 -0.59 15.04 -7.96
CA ARG A 8 -1.83 14.79 -7.23
C ARG A 8 -1.85 13.31 -6.82
N VAL A 9 -1.73 13.09 -5.53
CA VAL A 9 -1.50 11.76 -4.95
C VAL A 9 -2.70 11.33 -4.11
N LEU A 10 -3.26 10.18 -4.40
CA LEU A 10 -4.27 9.52 -3.55
C LEU A 10 -3.64 8.34 -2.81
N VAL A 11 -3.77 8.33 -1.48
CA VAL A 11 -3.25 7.26 -0.61
C VAL A 11 -4.41 6.56 0.08
N THR A 12 -4.65 5.28 -0.19
CA THR A 12 -5.64 4.48 0.54
C THR A 12 -5.05 3.86 1.80
N GLY A 13 -5.86 3.74 2.87
CA GLY A 13 -5.34 3.39 4.20
C GLY A 13 -4.31 4.41 4.68
N GLY A 14 -4.50 5.67 4.29
CA GLY A 14 -3.53 6.73 4.47
C GLY A 14 -3.56 7.39 5.84
N ALA A 15 -4.46 7.01 6.74
CA ALA A 15 -4.59 7.62 8.05
C ALA A 15 -3.70 6.99 9.14
N SER A 16 -2.93 5.94 8.81
CA SER A 16 -2.03 5.29 9.77
C SER A 16 -0.86 4.56 9.08
N GLY A 17 0.14 4.18 9.86
CA GLY A 17 1.24 3.30 9.45
C GLY A 17 1.96 3.74 8.16
N ILE A 18 2.17 2.81 7.23
CA ILE A 18 2.84 3.06 5.96
C ILE A 18 2.12 4.14 5.15
N GLY A 19 0.78 4.11 5.12
CA GLY A 19 -0.01 5.09 4.38
C GLY A 19 0.18 6.52 4.88
N ALA A 20 0.17 6.73 6.20
CA ALA A 20 0.38 8.05 6.81
C ALA A 20 1.81 8.58 6.54
N ALA A 21 2.82 7.72 6.71
CA ALA A 21 4.20 8.07 6.39
C ALA A 21 4.38 8.40 4.89
N THR A 22 3.67 7.67 4.03
CA THR A 22 3.68 7.93 2.59
C THR A 22 3.02 9.27 2.27
N ALA A 23 1.88 9.58 2.89
CA ALA A 23 1.22 10.88 2.71
C ALA A 23 2.14 12.04 3.15
N ALA A 24 2.79 11.91 4.33
CA ALA A 24 3.76 12.88 4.80
C ALA A 24 4.91 13.08 3.81
N ARG A 25 5.49 11.98 3.33
CA ARG A 25 6.59 12.03 2.37
C ARG A 25 6.20 12.74 1.07
N PHE A 26 5.05 12.48 0.50
CA PHE A 26 4.64 13.17 -0.74
C PHE A 26 4.35 14.65 -0.51
N LEU A 27 3.85 15.05 0.66
CA LEU A 27 3.73 16.47 1.03
C LEU A 27 5.12 17.14 1.11
N GLU A 28 6.12 16.48 1.67
CA GLU A 28 7.52 16.97 1.72
C GLU A 28 8.12 17.14 0.31
N GLU A 29 7.70 16.31 -0.66
CA GLU A 29 8.11 16.41 -2.05
C GLU A 29 7.32 17.46 -2.85
N GLY A 30 6.41 18.21 -2.22
CA GLY A 30 5.62 19.26 -2.86
C GLY A 30 4.37 18.78 -3.60
N SER A 31 3.94 17.54 -3.36
CA SER A 31 2.72 16.99 -3.97
C SER A 31 1.45 17.45 -3.25
N ALA A 32 0.33 17.54 -3.97
CA ALA A 32 -1.01 17.63 -3.37
C ALA A 32 -1.49 16.22 -3.00
N VAL A 33 -1.84 16.01 -1.73
CA VAL A 33 -2.16 14.66 -1.21
C VAL A 33 -3.57 14.60 -0.64
N CYS A 34 -4.38 13.64 -1.11
CA CYS A 34 -5.60 13.19 -0.45
C CYS A 34 -5.38 11.81 0.19
N VAL A 35 -5.94 11.63 1.38
CA VAL A 35 -5.94 10.38 2.12
C VAL A 35 -7.34 9.78 2.10
N LEU A 36 -7.47 8.49 1.80
CA LEU A 36 -8.70 7.72 1.90
C LEU A 36 -8.55 6.69 3.01
N ASP A 37 -9.48 6.70 3.96
CA ASP A 37 -9.51 5.74 5.05
C ASP A 37 -10.95 5.61 5.58
N ARG A 38 -11.33 4.44 6.10
CA ARG A 38 -12.66 4.23 6.72
C ARG A 38 -12.72 4.65 8.18
N ASP A 39 -11.57 4.76 8.87
CA ASP A 39 -11.50 5.14 10.28
C ASP A 39 -11.62 6.66 10.44
N ALA A 40 -12.78 7.12 10.90
CA ALA A 40 -13.07 8.53 11.10
C ALA A 40 -12.13 9.19 12.14
N ALA A 41 -11.79 8.49 13.21
CA ALA A 41 -10.89 9.03 14.25
C ALA A 41 -9.46 9.17 13.71
N ALA A 42 -9.00 8.17 12.94
CA ALA A 42 -7.70 8.21 12.30
C ALA A 42 -7.63 9.34 11.24
N ARG A 43 -8.69 9.55 10.43
CA ARG A 43 -8.75 10.67 9.48
C ARG A 43 -8.68 12.04 10.17
N GLN A 44 -9.39 12.21 11.30
CA GLN A 44 -9.32 13.45 12.06
C GLN A 44 -7.93 13.68 12.67
N ARG A 45 -7.27 12.62 13.12
CA ARG A 45 -5.91 12.68 13.66
C ARG A 45 -4.91 13.07 12.59
N ILE A 46 -4.89 12.37 11.46
CA ILE A 46 -3.93 12.65 10.38
C ILE A 46 -4.11 14.04 9.78
N GLN A 47 -5.34 14.56 9.71
CA GLN A 47 -5.59 15.92 9.24
C GLN A 47 -4.99 16.98 10.18
N ARG A 48 -4.92 16.70 11.49
CA ARG A 48 -4.25 17.59 12.45
C ARG A 48 -2.74 17.46 12.39
N GLU A 49 -2.23 16.25 12.21
CA GLU A 49 -0.78 15.96 12.11
C GLU A 49 -0.19 16.46 10.78
N LEU A 50 -0.96 16.39 9.70
CA LEU A 50 -0.57 16.85 8.36
C LEU A 50 -1.58 17.91 7.86
N PRO A 51 -1.51 19.15 8.35
CA PRO A 51 -2.50 20.19 8.03
C PRO A 51 -2.52 20.60 6.54
N ASN A 52 -1.44 20.28 5.80
CA ASN A 52 -1.32 20.55 4.37
C ASN A 52 -1.94 19.46 3.48
N LEU A 53 -2.59 18.43 4.04
CA LEU A 53 -3.37 17.50 3.23
C LEU A 53 -4.44 18.25 2.44
N ALA A 54 -4.55 17.97 1.15
CA ALA A 54 -5.60 18.52 0.29
C ALA A 54 -7.00 18.04 0.75
N GLY A 55 -7.09 16.83 1.33
CA GLY A 55 -8.32 16.33 1.94
C GLY A 55 -8.19 14.93 2.52
N THR A 56 -9.15 14.61 3.39
CA THR A 56 -9.36 13.24 3.89
C THR A 56 -10.72 12.74 3.41
N LEU A 57 -10.78 11.52 2.91
CA LEU A 57 -11.94 10.92 2.26
C LEU A 57 -12.40 9.69 3.02
N ASP A 58 -13.71 9.55 3.21
CA ASP A 58 -14.32 8.40 3.85
C ASP A 58 -14.67 7.35 2.81
N ALA A 59 -14.09 6.16 2.91
CA ALA A 59 -14.54 4.99 2.15
C ALA A 59 -13.99 3.69 2.74
N ASP A 60 -14.81 2.64 2.71
CA ASP A 60 -14.35 1.26 2.79
C ASP A 60 -13.99 0.79 1.37
N VAL A 61 -12.73 0.40 1.17
CA VAL A 61 -12.24 -0.03 -0.16
C VAL A 61 -12.94 -1.29 -0.67
N SER A 62 -13.54 -2.09 0.22
CA SER A 62 -14.33 -3.26 -0.17
C SER A 62 -15.69 -2.91 -0.79
N ASN A 63 -16.10 -1.63 -0.74
CA ASN A 63 -17.34 -1.14 -1.32
C ASN A 63 -17.06 -0.28 -2.56
N LEU A 64 -17.38 -0.81 -3.75
CA LEU A 64 -17.12 -0.13 -5.02
C LEU A 64 -17.75 1.27 -5.10
N GLN A 65 -19.00 1.43 -4.67
CA GLN A 65 -19.69 2.72 -4.75
C GLN A 65 -19.02 3.79 -3.87
N GLN A 66 -18.56 3.40 -2.67
CA GLN A 66 -17.80 4.30 -1.80
C GLN A 66 -16.45 4.66 -2.42
N VAL A 67 -15.75 3.70 -3.04
CA VAL A 67 -14.49 3.92 -3.76
C VAL A 67 -14.69 4.93 -4.90
N GLU A 68 -15.69 4.71 -5.75
CA GLU A 68 -15.98 5.61 -6.88
C GLU A 68 -16.33 7.03 -6.42
N SER A 69 -17.16 7.15 -5.39
CA SER A 69 -17.52 8.45 -4.80
C SER A 69 -16.33 9.17 -4.18
N ALA A 70 -15.51 8.46 -3.40
CA ALA A 70 -14.31 9.03 -2.78
C ALA A 70 -13.27 9.42 -3.83
N PHE A 71 -13.07 8.60 -4.86
CA PHE A 71 -12.16 8.92 -5.96
C PHE A 71 -12.61 10.17 -6.75
N ALA A 72 -13.91 10.28 -7.06
CA ALA A 72 -14.47 11.47 -7.70
C ALA A 72 -14.27 12.74 -6.84
N ASN A 73 -14.41 12.61 -5.52
CA ASN A 73 -14.11 13.71 -4.58
C ASN A 73 -12.62 14.06 -4.58
N ALA A 74 -11.70 13.09 -4.61
CA ALA A 74 -10.27 13.35 -4.75
C ALA A 74 -9.97 14.14 -6.03
N VAL A 75 -10.54 13.70 -7.16
CA VAL A 75 -10.42 14.40 -8.44
C VAL A 75 -10.94 15.82 -8.36
N ARG A 76 -12.10 16.04 -7.72
CA ARG A 76 -12.68 17.40 -7.55
C ARG A 76 -11.79 18.30 -6.68
N ILE A 77 -11.21 17.77 -5.61
CA ILE A 77 -10.35 18.53 -4.68
C ILE A 77 -9.02 18.90 -5.34
N MET A 78 -8.37 17.95 -6.00
CA MET A 78 -7.01 18.13 -6.53
C MET A 78 -6.96 18.46 -8.04
N GLY A 79 -8.08 18.44 -8.76
CA GLY A 79 -8.12 18.62 -10.22
C GLY A 79 -7.69 17.36 -11.01
N GLY A 80 -7.53 16.23 -10.35
CA GLY A 80 -7.15 14.95 -10.92
C GLY A 80 -6.37 14.08 -9.94
N VAL A 81 -5.94 12.87 -10.40
CA VAL A 81 -5.06 11.98 -9.65
C VAL A 81 -3.97 11.49 -10.61
N ASP A 82 -2.72 11.78 -10.30
CA ASP A 82 -1.54 11.39 -11.09
C ASP A 82 -0.87 10.14 -10.52
N VAL A 83 -0.94 9.97 -9.19
CA VAL A 83 -0.34 8.84 -8.46
C VAL A 83 -1.37 8.24 -7.52
N LEU A 84 -1.55 6.93 -7.61
CA LEU A 84 -2.28 6.14 -6.62
C LEU A 84 -1.29 5.32 -5.79
N ILE A 85 -1.35 5.49 -4.47
CA ILE A 85 -0.74 4.57 -3.50
C ILE A 85 -1.85 3.71 -2.94
N ASN A 86 -1.98 2.50 -3.46
CA ASN A 86 -3.03 1.56 -3.09
C ASN A 86 -2.55 0.68 -1.93
N ASN A 87 -2.70 1.21 -0.71
CA ASN A 87 -2.06 0.69 0.48
C ASN A 87 -3.05 0.11 1.50
N ALA A 88 -4.34 0.42 1.40
CA ALA A 88 -5.33 -0.09 2.36
C ALA A 88 -5.29 -1.62 2.47
N GLY A 89 -5.31 -2.12 3.69
CA GLY A 89 -5.30 -3.56 3.96
C GLY A 89 -5.53 -3.87 5.43
N ILE A 90 -5.89 -5.11 5.69
CA ILE A 90 -6.06 -5.68 7.03
C ILE A 90 -5.27 -6.97 7.14
N SER A 91 -4.92 -7.36 8.37
CA SER A 91 -4.33 -8.64 8.70
C SER A 91 -5.09 -9.23 9.89
N ILE A 92 -5.22 -10.55 9.90
CA ILE A 92 -5.75 -11.33 11.02
C ILE A 92 -4.80 -12.51 11.22
N ARG A 93 -4.24 -12.61 12.42
CA ARG A 93 -3.34 -13.70 12.77
C ARG A 93 -4.13 -14.88 13.36
N HIS A 94 -4.26 -15.97 12.62
CA HIS A 94 -5.00 -17.17 13.03
C HIS A 94 -4.41 -18.46 12.43
N LYS A 95 -4.70 -19.61 13.08
CA LYS A 95 -4.25 -20.91 12.56
C LYS A 95 -5.05 -21.27 11.32
N PHE A 96 -4.43 -21.96 10.37
CA PHE A 96 -5.06 -22.37 9.11
C PHE A 96 -6.37 -23.15 9.32
N LEU A 97 -6.43 -24.04 10.30
CA LEU A 97 -7.61 -24.85 10.59
C LEU A 97 -8.74 -24.08 11.28
N ASP A 98 -8.45 -22.89 11.80
CA ASP A 98 -9.41 -22.08 12.57
C ASP A 98 -9.96 -20.91 11.72
N ILE A 99 -9.50 -20.74 10.47
CA ILE A 99 -9.98 -19.67 9.57
C ILE A 99 -11.43 -19.94 9.21
N THR A 100 -12.31 -19.02 9.58
CA THR A 100 -13.73 -19.10 9.21
C THR A 100 -13.96 -18.58 7.78
N PRO A 101 -15.03 -19.03 7.09
CA PRO A 101 -15.42 -18.47 5.79
C PRO A 101 -15.61 -16.95 5.81
N GLU A 102 -16.11 -16.40 6.91
CA GLU A 102 -16.36 -14.97 7.09
C GLU A 102 -15.07 -14.18 7.22
N GLU A 103 -14.09 -14.68 7.99
CA GLU A 103 -12.76 -14.07 8.12
C GLU A 103 -12.01 -14.11 6.79
N TRP A 104 -12.01 -15.26 6.13
CA TRP A 104 -11.47 -15.42 4.79
C TRP A 104 -12.07 -14.39 3.81
N ALA A 105 -13.41 -14.34 3.72
CA ALA A 105 -14.12 -13.42 2.83
C ALA A 105 -13.79 -11.95 3.15
N LYS A 106 -13.69 -11.59 4.44
CA LYS A 106 -13.34 -10.25 4.89
C LYS A 106 -11.94 -9.82 4.45
N VAL A 107 -10.94 -10.70 4.62
CA VAL A 107 -9.56 -10.41 4.22
C VAL A 107 -9.46 -10.28 2.70
N LEU A 108 -10.10 -11.17 1.93
CA LEU A 108 -10.16 -11.08 0.47
C LEU A 108 -10.87 -9.81 0.00
N ALA A 109 -12.00 -9.46 0.62
CA ALA A 109 -12.78 -8.28 0.24
C ALA A 109 -11.96 -6.99 0.34
N VAL A 110 -11.16 -6.84 1.39
CA VAL A 110 -10.33 -5.63 1.58
C VAL A 110 -9.03 -5.71 0.76
N ASN A 111 -8.26 -6.80 0.94
CA ASN A 111 -6.87 -6.86 0.48
C ASN A 111 -6.71 -7.22 -1.00
N LEU A 112 -7.74 -7.77 -1.64
CA LEU A 112 -7.68 -8.16 -3.05
C LEU A 112 -8.79 -7.49 -3.86
N THR A 113 -10.05 -7.70 -3.50
CA THR A 113 -11.18 -7.11 -4.22
C THR A 113 -11.17 -5.59 -4.12
N GLY A 114 -10.95 -5.04 -2.93
CA GLY A 114 -10.84 -3.60 -2.69
C GLY A 114 -9.64 -2.98 -3.41
N VAL A 115 -8.49 -3.65 -3.38
CA VAL A 115 -7.31 -3.24 -4.15
C VAL A 115 -7.62 -3.16 -5.65
N PHE A 116 -8.36 -4.15 -6.18
CA PHE A 116 -8.80 -4.15 -7.58
C PHE A 116 -9.76 -2.98 -7.85
N PHE A 117 -10.76 -2.75 -7.03
CA PHE A 117 -11.73 -1.66 -7.22
C PHE A 117 -11.06 -0.29 -7.30
N VAL A 118 -10.18 0.01 -6.34
CA VAL A 118 -9.43 1.27 -6.30
C VAL A 118 -8.51 1.39 -7.50
N ALA A 119 -7.76 0.34 -7.82
CA ALA A 119 -6.83 0.33 -8.94
C ALA A 119 -7.55 0.52 -10.28
N GLN A 120 -8.68 -0.16 -10.50
CA GLN A 120 -9.46 -0.04 -11.75
C GLN A 120 -10.06 1.36 -11.89
N THR A 121 -10.59 1.93 -10.81
CA THR A 121 -11.15 3.30 -10.82
C THR A 121 -10.06 4.33 -11.17
N ALA A 122 -8.89 4.24 -10.56
CA ALA A 122 -7.77 5.10 -10.87
C ALA A 122 -7.23 4.88 -12.29
N ALA A 123 -7.11 3.62 -12.72
CA ALA A 123 -6.63 3.28 -14.05
C ALA A 123 -7.51 3.86 -15.16
N ARG A 124 -8.84 3.81 -15.04
CA ARG A 124 -9.76 4.44 -16.00
C ARG A 124 -9.54 5.94 -16.11
N HIS A 125 -9.37 6.64 -14.99
CA HIS A 125 -9.08 8.07 -14.96
C HIS A 125 -7.71 8.40 -15.60
N MET A 126 -6.66 7.69 -15.19
CA MET A 126 -5.31 7.91 -15.70
C MET A 126 -5.19 7.57 -17.19
N TRP A 127 -5.85 6.49 -17.64
CA TRP A 127 -5.89 6.10 -19.04
C TRP A 127 -6.50 7.17 -19.95
N GLN A 128 -7.60 7.78 -19.52
CA GLN A 128 -8.24 8.89 -20.25
C GLN A 128 -7.36 10.14 -20.29
N ARG A 129 -6.58 10.40 -19.23
CA ARG A 129 -5.64 11.51 -19.16
C ARG A 129 -4.33 11.27 -19.91
N GLY A 130 -4.06 10.02 -20.30
CA GLY A 130 -2.87 9.61 -21.04
C GLY A 130 -1.63 9.38 -20.19
N SER A 131 -1.70 9.52 -18.85
CA SER A 131 -0.55 9.30 -17.94
C SER A 131 -1.01 8.97 -16.52
N GLY A 132 -0.18 8.20 -15.79
CA GLY A 132 -0.38 7.92 -14.37
C GLY A 132 0.61 6.91 -13.80
N VAL A 133 0.60 6.80 -12.48
CA VAL A 133 1.38 5.80 -11.74
C VAL A 133 0.51 5.15 -10.66
N ILE A 134 0.45 3.82 -10.66
CA ILE A 134 -0.25 3.03 -9.63
C ILE A 134 0.80 2.21 -8.89
N LEU A 135 0.87 2.39 -7.58
CA LEU A 135 1.77 1.66 -6.69
C LEU A 135 0.97 0.86 -5.68
N GLN A 136 1.15 -0.46 -5.72
CA GLN A 136 0.43 -1.41 -4.85
C GLN A 136 1.28 -1.75 -3.62
N THR A 137 0.65 -1.87 -2.45
CA THR A 137 1.28 -2.45 -1.27
C THR A 137 1.06 -3.96 -1.25
N ALA A 138 2.06 -4.71 -1.74
CA ALA A 138 2.15 -6.16 -1.59
C ALA A 138 2.69 -6.53 -0.18
N SER A 139 3.45 -7.61 -0.08
CA SER A 139 4.17 -8.06 1.12
C SER A 139 5.14 -9.18 0.75
N THR A 140 6.15 -9.44 1.59
CA THR A 140 6.92 -10.69 1.56
C THR A 140 6.00 -11.92 1.68
N ASN A 141 4.87 -11.80 2.36
CA ASN A 141 3.81 -12.81 2.44
C ASN A 141 3.20 -13.19 1.08
N GLY A 142 3.33 -12.35 0.06
CA GLY A 142 2.89 -12.69 -1.30
C GLY A 142 3.91 -13.52 -2.09
N VAL A 143 5.13 -13.65 -1.58
CA VAL A 143 6.25 -14.38 -2.22
C VAL A 143 6.61 -15.62 -1.43
N MET A 144 6.51 -15.56 -0.10
CA MET A 144 6.82 -16.65 0.82
C MET A 144 5.60 -17.00 1.66
N GLY A 145 5.47 -18.29 2.04
CA GLY A 145 4.45 -18.74 2.97
C GLY A 145 4.83 -18.42 4.41
N TYR A 146 4.01 -17.61 5.07
CA TYR A 146 4.13 -17.38 6.51
C TYR A 146 3.03 -18.11 7.27
N PRO A 147 3.34 -18.82 8.35
CA PRO A 147 2.32 -19.48 9.17
C PRO A 147 1.39 -18.45 9.81
N PHE A 148 0.16 -18.83 10.03
CA PHE A 148 -0.92 -18.01 10.64
C PHE A 148 -1.51 -16.91 9.75
N TYR A 149 -1.18 -16.84 8.45
CA TYR A 149 -1.58 -15.78 7.52
C TYR A 149 -2.03 -16.31 6.16
N ALA A 150 -2.69 -17.47 6.10
CA ALA A 150 -2.99 -18.13 4.81
C ALA A 150 -3.84 -17.27 3.87
N ASP A 151 -4.87 -16.59 4.39
CA ASP A 151 -5.72 -15.67 3.67
C ASP A 151 -4.96 -14.39 3.24
N TYR A 152 -4.19 -13.81 4.16
CA TYR A 152 -3.35 -12.66 3.86
C TYR A 152 -2.29 -12.98 2.81
N ASN A 153 -1.59 -14.14 2.94
CA ASN A 153 -0.61 -14.61 1.96
C ASN A 153 -1.25 -14.73 0.57
N ALA A 154 -2.43 -15.36 0.49
CA ALA A 154 -3.18 -15.52 -0.77
C ALA A 154 -3.52 -14.17 -1.40
N THR A 155 -3.99 -13.19 -0.59
CA THR A 155 -4.33 -11.86 -1.11
C THR A 155 -3.11 -11.11 -1.61
N LYS A 156 -1.97 -11.17 -0.91
CA LYS A 156 -0.75 -10.47 -1.30
C LYS A 156 -0.07 -11.09 -2.52
N ALA A 157 -0.17 -12.41 -2.70
CA ALA A 157 0.20 -13.08 -3.95
C ALA A 157 -0.69 -12.63 -5.11
N GLY A 158 -2.01 -12.51 -4.88
CA GLY A 158 -2.95 -11.97 -5.87
C GLY A 158 -2.63 -10.53 -6.29
N VAL A 159 -2.26 -9.66 -5.35
CA VAL A 159 -1.84 -8.28 -5.64
C VAL A 159 -0.57 -8.24 -6.51
N ILE A 160 0.38 -9.15 -6.27
CA ILE A 160 1.60 -9.29 -7.08
C ILE A 160 1.25 -9.60 -8.54
N GLU A 161 0.40 -10.59 -8.78
CA GLU A 161 0.00 -10.96 -10.14
C GLU A 161 -0.90 -9.91 -10.80
N LEU A 162 -1.80 -9.30 -10.05
CA LEU A 162 -2.62 -8.18 -10.53
C LEU A 162 -1.72 -7.00 -11.00
N THR A 163 -0.66 -6.70 -10.27
CA THR A 163 0.32 -5.66 -10.65
C THR A 163 0.92 -5.92 -12.02
N LYS A 164 1.33 -7.16 -12.31
CA LYS A 164 1.93 -7.56 -13.59
C LYS A 164 0.93 -7.44 -14.74
N SER A 165 -0.28 -7.98 -14.55
CA SER A 165 -1.34 -7.91 -15.55
C SER A 165 -1.69 -6.47 -15.90
N MET A 166 -1.92 -5.63 -14.88
CA MET A 166 -2.22 -4.21 -15.07
C MET A 166 -1.08 -3.47 -15.79
N ALA A 167 0.17 -3.76 -15.47
CA ALA A 167 1.31 -3.11 -16.11
C ALA A 167 1.37 -3.39 -17.61
N LEU A 168 1.08 -4.63 -18.02
CA LEU A 168 1.07 -5.02 -19.44
C LEU A 168 -0.09 -4.38 -20.20
N GLU A 169 -1.28 -4.30 -19.58
CA GLU A 169 -2.47 -3.75 -20.23
C GLU A 169 -2.49 -2.23 -20.28
N LEU A 170 -1.88 -1.56 -19.29
CA LEU A 170 -1.94 -0.10 -19.14
C LEU A 170 -0.73 0.64 -19.72
N ALA A 171 0.33 -0.08 -20.09
CA ALA A 171 1.46 0.54 -20.78
C ALA A 171 1.05 1.04 -22.19
N PRO A 172 1.67 2.10 -22.71
CA PRO A 172 2.71 2.93 -22.10
C PRO A 172 2.17 4.09 -21.25
N LYS A 173 0.86 4.23 -21.07
CA LYS A 173 0.24 5.40 -20.43
C LYS A 173 0.35 5.38 -18.91
N VAL A 174 0.21 4.21 -18.29
CA VAL A 174 0.20 4.08 -16.83
C VAL A 174 1.24 3.07 -16.41
N ARG A 175 2.14 3.47 -15.52
CA ARG A 175 3.09 2.56 -14.86
C ARG A 175 2.42 1.92 -13.66
N VAL A 176 2.65 0.63 -13.47
CA VAL A 176 2.13 -0.10 -12.31
C VAL A 176 3.27 -0.91 -11.70
N CYS A 177 3.56 -0.66 -10.42
CA CYS A 177 4.53 -1.43 -9.65
C CYS A 177 3.95 -1.81 -8.29
N ALA A 178 4.57 -2.78 -7.62
CA ALA A 178 4.28 -3.09 -6.23
C ALA A 178 5.53 -2.94 -5.36
N VAL A 179 5.31 -2.49 -4.12
CA VAL A 179 6.29 -2.61 -3.05
C VAL A 179 5.87 -3.78 -2.16
N ALA A 180 6.80 -4.68 -1.87
CA ALA A 180 6.60 -5.81 -0.97
C ALA A 180 7.46 -5.62 0.29
N PRO A 181 6.91 -4.96 1.33
CA PRO A 181 7.61 -4.82 2.59
C PRO A 181 7.76 -6.16 3.30
N GLY A 182 8.85 -6.32 4.06
CA GLY A 182 8.94 -7.29 5.14
C GLY A 182 8.25 -6.77 6.40
N TYR A 183 8.85 -7.03 7.56
CA TYR A 183 8.33 -6.55 8.83
C TYR A 183 8.52 -5.04 9.00
N VAL A 184 7.41 -4.31 9.14
CA VAL A 184 7.37 -2.85 9.33
C VAL A 184 6.69 -2.53 10.66
N LEU A 185 7.29 -1.71 11.49
CA LEU A 185 6.75 -1.37 12.80
C LEU A 185 5.57 -0.40 12.68
N THR A 186 4.39 -0.94 12.43
CA THR A 186 3.12 -0.21 12.26
C THR A 186 2.16 -0.48 13.42
N PRO A 187 1.07 0.30 13.57
CA PRO A 187 0.01 -0.04 14.51
C PRO A 187 -0.58 -1.44 14.28
N MET A 188 -0.71 -1.91 13.03
CA MET A 188 -1.15 -3.27 12.69
C MET A 188 -0.21 -4.32 13.28
N GLN A 189 1.11 -4.16 13.11
CA GLN A 189 2.11 -5.08 13.66
C GLN A 189 2.08 -5.10 15.18
N ARG A 190 1.96 -3.93 15.82
CA ARG A 190 1.89 -3.82 17.29
C ARG A 190 0.61 -4.42 17.88
N ALA A 191 -0.47 -4.48 17.12
CA ALA A 191 -1.73 -5.10 17.56
C ALA A 191 -1.67 -6.64 17.56
N GLU A 192 -0.79 -7.24 16.75
CA GLU A 192 -0.66 -8.69 16.57
C GLU A 192 0.49 -9.33 17.34
N TYR A 193 1.50 -8.53 17.75
CA TYR A 193 2.76 -9.03 18.31
C TYR A 193 3.04 -8.42 19.69
N THR A 194 3.49 -9.25 20.65
CA THR A 194 4.08 -8.77 21.91
C THR A 194 5.49 -8.22 21.67
N ASP A 195 6.03 -7.47 22.64
CA ASP A 195 7.39 -6.94 22.53
C ASP A 195 8.44 -8.05 22.38
N GLU A 196 8.26 -9.20 23.07
CA GLU A 196 9.15 -10.36 22.96
C GLU A 196 9.11 -10.96 21.55
N MET A 197 7.91 -11.05 20.93
CA MET A 197 7.74 -11.52 19.56
C MET A 197 8.39 -10.56 18.56
N LEU A 198 8.29 -9.25 18.78
CA LEU A 198 8.95 -8.24 17.94
C LEU A 198 10.47 -8.37 18.01
N GLU A 199 11.03 -8.60 19.21
CA GLU A 199 12.46 -8.84 19.37
C GLU A 199 12.92 -10.16 18.73
N GLU A 200 12.11 -11.23 18.82
CA GLU A 200 12.40 -12.49 18.16
C GLU A 200 12.44 -12.31 16.63
N VAL A 201 11.50 -11.56 16.07
CA VAL A 201 11.47 -11.23 14.64
C VAL A 201 12.70 -10.41 14.26
N ASN A 202 13.08 -9.40 15.04
CA ASN A 202 14.29 -8.62 14.80
C ASN A 202 15.54 -9.49 14.68
N ARG A 203 15.66 -10.52 15.53
CA ARG A 203 16.81 -11.44 15.49
C ARG A 203 16.86 -12.29 14.22
N LYS A 204 15.71 -12.52 13.55
CA LYS A 204 15.62 -13.31 12.31
C LYS A 204 15.88 -12.47 11.05
N ILE A 205 15.59 -11.17 11.08
CA ILE A 205 15.85 -10.27 9.96
C ILE A 205 17.36 -10.02 9.84
N PRO A 206 17.98 -10.12 8.67
CA PRO A 206 19.41 -9.85 8.48
C PRO A 206 19.86 -8.48 9.00
N LEU A 207 19.07 -7.40 8.75
CA LEU A 207 19.35 -6.05 9.30
C LEU A 207 19.00 -5.89 10.78
N ARG A 208 18.54 -6.95 11.48
CA ARG A 208 18.30 -7.01 12.92
C ARG A 208 17.29 -6.00 13.46
N ARG A 209 16.40 -5.51 12.65
CA ARG A 209 15.34 -4.59 13.05
C ARG A 209 14.15 -4.65 12.10
N HIS A 210 13.00 -4.23 12.56
CA HIS A 210 11.87 -3.86 11.70
C HIS A 210 12.23 -2.63 10.87
N ALA A 211 11.63 -2.52 9.69
CA ALA A 211 11.62 -1.27 8.95
C ALA A 211 10.72 -0.22 9.65
N LYS A 212 11.03 1.04 9.42
CA LYS A 212 10.14 2.15 9.76
C LYS A 212 9.19 2.42 8.58
N PRO A 213 7.95 2.88 8.81
CA PRO A 213 7.02 3.26 7.74
C PRO A 213 7.62 4.24 6.72
N GLU A 214 8.49 5.16 7.18
CA GLU A 214 9.16 6.17 6.35
C GLU A 214 10.12 5.54 5.33
N GLU A 215 10.70 4.38 5.63
CA GLU A 215 11.57 3.67 4.69
C GLU A 215 10.78 3.10 3.52
N ILE A 216 9.55 2.63 3.78
CA ILE A 216 8.63 2.18 2.72
C ILE A 216 8.12 3.38 1.90
N ALA A 217 7.77 4.48 2.58
CA ALA A 217 7.35 5.72 1.94
C ALA A 217 8.40 6.29 0.99
N ALA A 218 9.68 6.19 1.35
CA ALA A 218 10.78 6.62 0.49
C ALA A 218 10.85 5.84 -0.83
N LEU A 219 10.59 4.52 -0.79
CA LEU A 219 10.56 3.69 -2.00
C LEU A 219 9.32 4.02 -2.85
N PHE A 220 8.16 4.26 -2.23
CA PHE A 220 6.98 4.73 -2.96
C PHE A 220 7.24 6.05 -3.68
N ALA A 221 7.86 7.03 -3.00
CA ALA A 221 8.20 8.31 -3.60
C ALA A 221 9.18 8.12 -4.79
N TYR A 222 10.22 7.28 -4.65
CA TYR A 222 11.12 6.95 -5.74
C TYR A 222 10.38 6.35 -6.94
N LEU A 223 9.53 5.34 -6.72
CA LEU A 223 8.81 4.66 -7.79
C LEU A 223 7.77 5.55 -8.48
N ALA A 224 7.24 6.54 -7.79
CA ALA A 224 6.32 7.54 -8.36
C ALA A 224 7.04 8.60 -9.19
N SER A 225 8.33 8.83 -8.94
CA SER A 225 9.12 9.90 -9.54
C SER A 225 9.53 9.62 -10.99
N ASP A 226 10.07 10.64 -11.65
CA ASP A 226 10.67 10.52 -12.99
C ASP A 226 11.99 9.72 -12.95
N ASP A 227 12.62 9.59 -11.79
CA ASP A 227 13.82 8.78 -11.59
C ASP A 227 13.55 7.28 -11.79
N ALA A 228 12.27 6.84 -11.69
CA ALA A 228 11.81 5.48 -11.91
C ALA A 228 10.98 5.32 -13.19
N ALA A 229 11.13 6.20 -14.18
CA ALA A 229 10.28 6.22 -15.39
C ALA A 229 10.29 4.90 -16.20
N TYR A 230 11.33 4.07 -16.07
CA TYR A 230 11.44 2.77 -16.76
C TYR A 230 10.91 1.59 -15.93
N ALA A 231 10.44 1.85 -14.70
CA ALA A 231 9.91 0.80 -13.81
C ALA A 231 8.40 0.59 -14.03
N THR A 232 8.00 -0.59 -14.51
CA THR A 232 6.61 -1.07 -14.56
C THR A 232 6.57 -2.60 -14.52
N GLY A 233 5.49 -3.19 -14.01
CA GLY A 233 5.29 -4.63 -13.90
C GLY A 233 6.16 -5.33 -12.84
N HIS A 234 6.85 -4.59 -11.99
CA HIS A 234 7.84 -5.12 -11.06
C HIS A 234 7.36 -5.04 -9.60
N VAL A 235 7.85 -6.01 -8.82
CA VAL A 235 7.64 -6.06 -7.37
C VAL A 235 8.98 -5.77 -6.69
N PHE A 236 9.04 -4.71 -5.93
CA PHE A 236 10.24 -4.25 -5.22
C PHE A 236 10.19 -4.72 -3.76
N MET A 237 11.05 -5.68 -3.44
CA MET A 237 11.19 -6.17 -2.06
C MET A 237 11.93 -5.14 -1.22
N LEU A 238 11.40 -4.84 -0.03
CA LEU A 238 12.05 -3.99 0.97
C LEU A 238 11.86 -4.61 2.36
N ASP A 239 12.73 -5.58 2.70
CA ASP A 239 12.51 -6.54 3.77
C ASP A 239 13.72 -6.74 4.70
N GLY A 240 14.75 -5.91 4.61
CA GLY A 240 15.95 -6.04 5.42
C GLY A 240 16.77 -7.30 5.13
N GLY A 241 16.55 -7.94 3.97
CA GLY A 241 17.23 -9.15 3.53
C GLY A 241 16.54 -10.45 3.93
N GLU A 242 15.31 -10.38 4.47
CA GLU A 242 14.56 -11.56 4.94
C GLU A 242 14.37 -12.61 3.84
N THR A 243 14.01 -12.19 2.63
CA THR A 243 13.74 -13.09 1.49
C THR A 243 14.98 -13.39 0.63
N ALA A 244 16.15 -12.84 0.95
CA ALA A 244 17.38 -13.09 0.19
C ALA A 244 17.86 -14.55 0.24
N GLY A 245 17.32 -15.38 1.16
CA GLY A 245 17.63 -16.80 1.31
C GLY A 245 18.89 -17.07 2.13
N GLY A 246 19.29 -18.35 2.21
CA GLY A 246 20.53 -18.75 2.87
C GLY A 246 20.53 -18.71 4.42
N LEU A 247 19.40 -18.43 5.07
CA LEU A 247 19.33 -18.33 6.53
C LEU A 247 19.54 -19.67 7.25
N ALA A 248 19.28 -20.80 6.58
CA ALA A 248 19.48 -22.13 7.14
C ALA A 248 20.97 -22.54 7.24
N SER A 249 21.87 -21.81 6.60
CA SER A 249 23.31 -22.04 6.60
C SER A 249 24.10 -21.19 7.60
N ARG A 250 23.41 -20.49 8.50
CA ARG A 250 24.00 -19.63 9.55
C ARG A 250 23.95 -20.29 10.91
#